data_89b22d8cc07521a4a0b690369bcfe413
#
_entry.id   89b22d8cc07521a4a0b690369bcfe413
#
_cell.length_a   1.000
_cell.length_b   1.000
_cell.length_c   1.000
_cell.angle_alpha   90.00
_cell.angle_beta   90.00
_cell.angle_gamma   90.00
#
_symmetry.space_group_name_H-M   'P 1'
#
loop_
_entity.id
_entity.type
_entity.pdbx_description
1 polymer ?
#
loop_
_entity_poly.entity_id
_entity_poly.type
_entity_poly.pdbx_seq_one_letter_code
_entity_poly.pdbx_strand_id
1 'polypeptide(L)'
;MKHLPYVCLLTLGSASAFAASAPSSLFASNVEVSYVQQSTDGIAGHLNGWELSATAYLGKSDAFVNAQTSVGGDLGNGVDAVSLGYRFKNVGAIADVALTAGSNETYGIALHRALGGGFGAWASYENNASGHDVSVVLSKSITSNISADLGYSWISRDALADQNQWSLGLRFKF
;
A
#
# COMPACT_ATOMS: atom_id res chain seq x y z
N MET A 1 38.80 -10.17 -8.60
CA MET A 1 37.73 -10.30 -7.61
C MET A 1 36.71 -9.25 -7.90
N LYS A 2 35.58 -9.66 -8.44
CA LYS A 2 34.62 -8.75 -9.08
C LYS A 2 33.37 -8.71 -8.20
N HIS A 3 33.26 -7.70 -7.36
CA HIS A 3 32.02 -7.36 -6.71
C HIS A 3 31.25 -6.42 -7.65
N LEU A 4 30.40 -6.99 -8.45
CA LEU A 4 29.46 -6.28 -9.32
C LEU A 4 28.04 -6.71 -8.97
N PRO A 5 27.15 -5.96 -9.36
CA PRO A 5 26.25 -4.98 -8.73
C PRO A 5 24.88 -5.64 -8.52
N TYR A 6 24.70 -6.25 -7.37
CA TYR A 6 23.37 -6.72 -6.92
C TYR A 6 22.45 -5.57 -6.49
N VAL A 7 22.96 -4.34 -6.48
CA VAL A 7 22.22 -3.18 -5.97
C VAL A 7 21.15 -2.64 -6.94
N CYS A 8 21.30 -2.89 -8.24
CA CYS A 8 20.35 -2.35 -9.23
C CYS A 8 19.06 -3.16 -9.44
N LEU A 9 18.95 -4.39 -8.92
CA LEU A 9 17.75 -5.21 -9.12
C LEU A 9 16.72 -5.11 -7.97
N LEU A 10 17.11 -4.54 -6.83
CA LEU A 10 16.26 -4.45 -5.65
C LEU A 10 15.24 -3.28 -5.70
N THR A 11 15.40 -2.36 -6.63
CA THR A 11 14.53 -1.19 -6.73
C THR A 11 13.19 -1.43 -7.46
N LEU A 12 13.00 -2.61 -8.04
CA LEU A 12 11.75 -2.96 -8.73
C LEU A 12 10.68 -3.54 -7.80
N GLY A 13 10.99 -3.74 -6.53
CA GLY A 13 10.12 -4.42 -5.57
C GLY A 13 9.17 -3.51 -4.78
N SER A 14 9.32 -2.20 -4.83
CA SER A 14 8.58 -1.31 -3.93
C SER A 14 7.20 -0.85 -4.44
N ALA A 15 6.76 -1.34 -5.59
CA ALA A 15 5.46 -0.94 -6.16
C ALA A 15 4.24 -1.55 -5.46
N SER A 16 4.44 -2.32 -4.43
CA SER A 16 3.43 -3.23 -3.93
C SER A 16 2.65 -2.81 -2.68
N ALA A 17 2.99 -1.73 -2.03
CA ALA A 17 2.19 -1.25 -0.89
C ALA A 17 0.83 -0.61 -1.31
N PHE A 18 0.39 -0.91 -2.51
CA PHE A 18 -0.77 -0.30 -3.14
C PHE A 18 -2.08 -0.59 -2.45
N ALA A 19 -2.16 -1.74 -1.87
CA ALA A 19 -3.38 -2.21 -1.26
C ALA A 19 -3.64 -1.58 0.11
N ALA A 20 -2.65 -0.96 0.70
CA ALA A 20 -2.74 -0.43 2.05
C ALA A 20 -3.59 0.84 2.16
N SER A 21 -4.01 1.47 1.09
CA SER A 21 -4.60 2.80 1.15
C SER A 21 -6.12 2.91 1.03
N ALA A 22 -6.89 1.86 1.26
CA ALA A 22 -8.34 1.96 1.20
C ALA A 22 -9.00 1.94 2.59
N PRO A 23 -9.37 3.00 3.16
CA PRO A 23 -9.99 3.05 4.47
C PRO A 23 -11.40 3.65 4.50
N SER A 24 -12.11 3.41 5.50
CA SER A 24 -13.51 3.54 5.78
C SER A 24 -14.13 4.94 5.89
N SER A 25 -13.95 5.61 6.91
CA SER A 25 -14.23 7.06 7.04
C SER A 25 -13.29 7.88 6.17
N LEU A 26 -12.54 7.26 5.52
CA LEU A 26 -11.36 7.30 4.75
C LEU A 26 -11.64 7.19 3.26
N PHE A 27 -12.86 6.99 2.85
CA PHE A 27 -13.34 7.23 1.50
C PHE A 27 -13.52 8.74 1.25
N ALA A 28 -12.59 9.50 1.75
CA ALA A 28 -12.27 10.84 1.38
C ALA A 28 -10.99 10.82 0.57
N SER A 29 -10.82 11.76 -0.30
CA SER A 29 -9.53 12.02 -0.91
C SER A 29 -8.50 12.23 0.20
N ASN A 30 -7.32 11.67 0.06
CA ASN A 30 -6.31 11.71 1.11
C ASN A 30 -4.89 11.68 0.54
N VAL A 31 -3.96 12.11 1.37
CA VAL A 31 -2.52 11.92 1.17
C VAL A 31 -1.98 11.21 2.40
N GLU A 32 -1.12 10.23 2.19
CA GLU A 32 -0.44 9.48 3.25
C GLU A 32 1.06 9.56 3.07
N VAL A 33 1.76 9.74 4.18
CA VAL A 33 3.22 9.63 4.27
C VAL A 33 3.53 8.49 5.23
N SER A 34 4.28 7.51 4.79
CA SER A 34 4.64 6.32 5.58
C SER A 34 6.14 6.14 5.64
N TYR A 35 6.65 5.81 6.81
CA TYR A 35 7.97 5.22 6.97
C TYR A 35 7.85 3.72 6.75
N VAL A 36 8.76 3.16 5.97
CA VAL A 36 8.75 1.77 5.54
C VAL A 36 10.06 1.10 5.91
N GLN A 37 9.96 -0.11 6.45
CA GLN A 37 11.07 -1.01 6.68
C GLN A 37 10.81 -2.33 5.97
N GLN A 38 11.69 -2.71 5.06
CA GLN A 38 11.61 -3.91 4.25
C GLN A 38 12.74 -4.88 4.57
N SER A 39 12.43 -6.15 4.69
CA SER A 39 13.38 -7.26 4.80
C SER A 39 13.19 -8.22 3.63
N THR A 40 14.26 -8.87 3.21
CA THR A 40 14.23 -9.87 2.14
C THR A 40 14.73 -11.20 2.70
N ASP A 41 14.04 -12.28 2.41
CA ASP A 41 14.38 -13.60 2.92
C ASP A 41 15.79 -14.03 2.43
N GLY A 42 16.59 -14.52 3.36
CA GLY A 42 17.96 -14.94 3.08
C GLY A 42 19.00 -13.80 2.96
N ILE A 43 18.58 -12.54 3.10
CA ILE A 43 19.46 -11.36 3.08
C ILE A 43 19.50 -10.74 4.46
N ALA A 44 20.69 -10.58 5.04
CA ALA A 44 20.84 -9.90 6.33
C ALA A 44 20.69 -8.38 6.16
N GLY A 45 19.92 -7.77 7.08
CA GLY A 45 19.67 -6.33 7.11
C GLY A 45 18.26 -5.96 6.66
N HIS A 46 17.98 -4.66 6.73
CA HIS A 46 16.69 -4.08 6.34
C HIS A 46 16.96 -2.87 5.43
N LEU A 47 16.08 -2.69 4.46
CA LEU A 47 15.99 -1.45 3.68
C LEU A 47 14.95 -0.55 4.32
N ASN A 48 15.25 0.73 4.46
CA ASN A 48 14.35 1.70 5.03
C ASN A 48 14.11 2.84 4.04
N GLY A 49 12.91 3.41 4.08
CA GLY A 49 12.58 4.55 3.23
C GLY A 49 11.27 5.20 3.62
N TRP A 50 10.85 6.14 2.79
CA TRP A 50 9.58 6.81 2.91
C TRP A 50 8.73 6.52 1.68
N GLU A 51 7.45 6.39 1.87
CA GLU A 51 6.46 6.30 0.81
C GLU A 51 5.47 7.46 0.93
N LEU A 52 5.11 8.01 -0.21
CA LEU A 52 4.05 8.99 -0.36
C LEU A 52 2.96 8.38 -1.24
N SER A 53 1.74 8.34 -0.74
CA SER A 53 0.59 7.94 -1.53
C SER A 53 -0.50 9.00 -1.51
N ALA A 54 -1.28 9.05 -2.57
CA ALA A 54 -2.43 9.93 -2.70
C ALA A 54 -3.60 9.19 -3.32
N THR A 55 -4.78 9.32 -2.73
CA THR A 55 -6.03 8.79 -3.25
C THR A 55 -7.00 9.93 -3.51
N ALA A 56 -7.55 10.00 -4.71
CA ALA A 56 -8.57 10.99 -5.09
C ALA A 56 -9.85 10.29 -5.58
N TYR A 57 -10.98 10.56 -4.92
CA TYR A 57 -12.29 10.11 -5.37
C TYR A 57 -12.82 10.99 -6.50
N LEU A 58 -13.41 10.38 -7.53
CA LEU A 58 -13.88 11.07 -8.72
C LEU A 58 -15.31 11.61 -8.52
N GLY A 59 -15.38 12.85 -8.07
CA GLY A 59 -16.65 13.52 -7.80
C GLY A 59 -17.42 12.87 -6.66
N LYS A 60 -18.70 12.53 -6.90
CA LYS A 60 -19.57 11.85 -5.92
C LYS A 60 -19.61 10.33 -6.12
N SER A 61 -18.80 9.80 -7.03
CA SER A 61 -18.76 8.36 -7.32
C SER A 61 -17.89 7.61 -6.30
N ASP A 62 -18.02 6.29 -6.27
CA ASP A 62 -17.12 5.42 -5.53
C ASP A 62 -15.89 4.99 -6.37
N ALA A 63 -15.71 5.57 -7.55
CA ALA A 63 -14.50 5.42 -8.35
C ALA A 63 -13.39 6.33 -7.81
N PHE A 64 -12.15 5.86 -7.82
CA PHE A 64 -11.01 6.61 -7.34
C PHE A 64 -9.75 6.37 -8.17
N VAL A 65 -8.83 7.31 -8.11
CA VAL A 65 -7.46 7.18 -8.58
C VAL A 65 -6.56 7.11 -7.36
N ASN A 66 -5.57 6.25 -7.40
CA ASN A 66 -4.50 6.21 -6.42
C ASN A 66 -3.15 6.37 -7.13
N ALA A 67 -2.23 7.08 -6.50
CA ALA A 67 -0.85 7.22 -6.95
C ALA A 67 0.08 7.02 -5.76
N GLN A 68 1.23 6.38 -5.98
CA GLN A 68 2.23 6.09 -4.95
C GLN A 68 3.63 6.22 -5.50
N THR A 69 4.53 6.72 -4.66
CA THR A 69 5.96 6.82 -4.96
C THR A 69 6.79 6.59 -3.70
N SER A 70 7.96 6.00 -3.84
CA SER A 70 8.95 5.94 -2.77
C SER A 70 9.85 7.19 -2.82
N VAL A 71 10.18 7.74 -1.66
CA VAL A 71 10.94 8.99 -1.53
C VAL A 71 12.10 8.79 -0.57
N GLY A 72 13.29 8.62 -1.13
CA GLY A 72 14.53 8.56 -0.35
C GLY A 72 14.71 7.31 0.53
N GLY A 73 15.81 7.30 1.27
CA GLY A 73 16.26 6.14 2.04
C GLY A 73 16.92 5.07 1.19
N ASP A 74 17.02 3.87 1.73
CA ASP A 74 17.63 2.71 1.04
C ASP A 74 16.72 2.19 -0.09
N LEU A 75 15.41 2.47 -0.03
CA LEU A 75 14.44 2.12 -1.07
C LEU A 75 14.59 2.96 -2.34
N GLY A 76 15.37 4.03 -2.25
CA GLY A 76 15.64 4.93 -3.38
C GLY A 76 14.43 5.79 -3.76
N ASN A 77 14.54 6.48 -4.88
CA ASN A 77 13.42 7.16 -5.51
C ASN A 77 12.73 6.14 -6.41
N GLY A 78 11.58 5.72 -5.97
CA GLY A 78 10.97 4.50 -6.44
C GLY A 78 10.16 4.59 -7.70
N VAL A 79 9.50 3.51 -7.95
CA VAL A 79 8.58 3.33 -9.07
C VAL A 79 7.29 4.08 -8.75
N ASP A 80 6.96 5.05 -9.58
CA ASP A 80 5.65 5.67 -9.55
C ASP A 80 4.61 4.63 -9.99
N ALA A 81 3.66 4.35 -9.12
CA ALA A 81 2.55 3.46 -9.42
C ALA A 81 1.25 4.27 -9.42
N VAL A 82 0.42 4.01 -10.42
CA VAL A 82 -0.90 4.64 -10.55
C VAL A 82 -1.94 3.55 -10.77
N SER A 83 -3.06 3.63 -10.05
CA SER A 83 -4.19 2.74 -10.27
C SER A 83 -5.52 3.48 -10.29
N LEU A 84 -6.49 2.84 -10.95
CA LEU A 84 -7.90 3.18 -10.90
C LEU A 84 -8.60 2.13 -10.05
N GLY A 85 -9.57 2.55 -9.26
CA GLY A 85 -10.33 1.63 -8.44
C GLY A 85 -11.81 2.00 -8.34
N TYR A 86 -12.59 1.02 -7.88
CA TYR A 86 -13.99 1.20 -7.55
C TYR A 86 -14.33 0.51 -6.24
N ARG A 87 -15.05 1.20 -5.38
CA ARG A 87 -15.49 0.72 -4.08
C ARG A 87 -16.96 0.28 -4.09
N PHE A 88 -17.20 -0.89 -3.56
CA PHE A 88 -18.53 -1.43 -3.25
C PHE A 88 -18.75 -1.34 -1.74
N LYS A 89 -19.74 -0.56 -1.32
CA LYS A 89 -20.03 -0.33 0.09
C LYS A 89 -20.85 -1.46 0.70
N ASN A 90 -20.57 -1.79 1.97
CA ASN A 90 -21.37 -2.69 2.78
C ASN A 90 -21.67 -4.05 2.12
N VAL A 91 -20.70 -4.63 1.45
CA VAL A 91 -20.86 -5.95 0.82
C VAL A 91 -21.14 -6.99 1.89
N GLY A 92 -22.31 -7.62 1.79
CA GLY A 92 -22.79 -8.61 2.78
C GLY A 92 -23.02 -8.04 4.18
N ALA A 93 -23.13 -6.72 4.35
CA ALA A 93 -23.20 -6.01 5.64
C ALA A 93 -21.95 -6.24 6.53
N ILE A 94 -20.85 -6.67 5.96
CA ILE A 94 -19.64 -7.05 6.70
C ILE A 94 -18.51 -6.04 6.48
N ALA A 95 -18.25 -5.67 5.23
CA ALA A 95 -17.11 -4.83 4.85
C ALA A 95 -17.38 -4.06 3.55
N ASP A 96 -16.59 -3.01 3.34
CA ASP A 96 -16.46 -2.43 2.02
C ASP A 96 -15.42 -3.21 1.21
N VAL A 97 -15.65 -3.35 -0.08
CA VAL A 97 -14.75 -4.04 -1.02
C VAL A 97 -14.28 -3.03 -2.06
N ALA A 98 -12.99 -2.96 -2.32
CA ALA A 98 -12.46 -2.19 -3.44
C ALA A 98 -11.78 -3.12 -4.44
N LEU A 99 -12.00 -2.85 -5.73
CA LEU A 99 -11.27 -3.48 -6.83
C LEU A 99 -10.37 -2.42 -7.47
N THR A 100 -9.16 -2.79 -7.80
CA THR A 100 -8.16 -1.89 -8.42
C THR A 100 -7.55 -2.52 -9.66
N ALA A 101 -7.19 -1.65 -10.61
CA ALA A 101 -6.38 -2.00 -11.76
C ALA A 101 -5.37 -0.85 -12.01
N GLY A 102 -4.14 -1.16 -12.25
CA GLY A 102 -3.07 -0.15 -12.29
C GLY A 102 -2.00 -0.38 -13.35
N SER A 103 -0.97 0.44 -13.26
CA SER A 103 0.24 0.30 -14.05
C SER A 103 0.91 -1.06 -13.78
N ASN A 104 1.77 -1.50 -14.70
CA ASN A 104 2.51 -2.78 -14.59
C ASN A 104 1.60 -4.02 -14.46
N GLU A 105 0.47 -4.02 -15.16
CA GLU A 105 -0.49 -5.15 -15.14
C GLU A 105 -0.97 -5.50 -13.73
N THR A 106 -1.02 -4.51 -12.86
CA THR A 106 -1.45 -4.68 -11.48
C THR A 106 -2.96 -4.71 -11.37
N TYR A 107 -3.50 -5.66 -10.63
CA TYR A 107 -4.91 -5.70 -10.22
C TYR A 107 -5.03 -6.26 -8.81
N GLY A 108 -6.00 -5.74 -8.08
CA GLY A 108 -6.14 -6.05 -6.68
C GLY A 108 -7.56 -6.01 -6.15
N ILE A 109 -7.70 -6.59 -4.97
CA ILE A 109 -8.91 -6.53 -4.15
C ILE A 109 -8.52 -6.13 -2.73
N ALA A 110 -9.29 -5.21 -2.14
CA ALA A 110 -9.14 -4.83 -0.75
C ALA A 110 -10.46 -4.94 -0.01
N LEU A 111 -10.41 -5.43 1.22
CA LEU A 111 -11.51 -5.49 2.18
C LEU A 111 -11.24 -4.49 3.29
N HIS A 112 -12.23 -3.68 3.62
CA HIS A 112 -12.13 -2.74 4.72
C HIS A 112 -13.30 -2.87 5.68
N ARG A 113 -13.01 -2.77 6.98
CA ARG A 113 -14.01 -2.76 8.05
C ARG A 113 -13.70 -1.74 9.13
N ALA A 114 -14.71 -0.97 9.53
CA ALA A 114 -14.65 -0.16 10.73
C ALA A 114 -14.82 -1.05 11.97
N LEU A 115 -13.91 -0.94 12.93
CA LEU A 115 -13.90 -1.74 14.17
C LEU A 115 -14.53 -1.02 15.36
N GLY A 116 -14.94 0.25 15.19
CA GLY A 116 -15.43 1.10 16.27
C GLY A 116 -14.30 1.83 17.01
N GLY A 117 -14.65 2.79 17.88
CA GLY A 117 -13.68 3.56 18.66
C GLY A 117 -12.66 4.35 17.81
N GLY A 118 -12.98 4.64 16.54
CA GLY A 118 -12.07 5.28 15.60
C GLY A 118 -11.01 4.35 15.02
N PHE A 119 -11.12 3.04 15.21
CA PHE A 119 -10.28 2.05 14.55
C PHE A 119 -10.91 1.55 13.26
N GLY A 120 -10.07 1.23 12.31
CA GLY A 120 -10.40 0.52 11.08
C GLY A 120 -9.32 -0.49 10.76
N ALA A 121 -9.70 -1.54 10.06
CA ALA A 121 -8.76 -2.53 9.55
C ALA A 121 -9.09 -2.84 8.10
N TRP A 122 -8.06 -3.16 7.33
CA TRP A 122 -8.25 -3.74 6.02
C TRP A 122 -7.20 -4.77 5.69
N ALA A 123 -7.57 -5.62 4.76
CA ALA A 123 -6.71 -6.59 4.15
C ALA A 123 -6.81 -6.47 2.64
N SER A 124 -5.72 -6.71 1.95
CA SER A 124 -5.70 -6.63 0.50
C SER A 124 -4.82 -7.72 -0.10
N TYR A 125 -5.19 -8.07 -1.30
CA TYR A 125 -4.41 -8.92 -2.20
C TYR A 125 -4.23 -8.17 -3.52
N GLU A 126 -3.01 -8.11 -3.97
CA GLU A 126 -2.65 -7.52 -5.25
C GLU A 126 -1.80 -8.50 -6.05
N ASN A 127 -2.09 -8.60 -7.33
CA ASN A 127 -1.29 -9.36 -8.28
C ASN A 127 -0.71 -8.41 -9.32
N ASN A 128 0.53 -8.60 -9.69
CA ASN A 128 1.24 -7.83 -10.71
C ASN A 128 2.08 -8.74 -11.60
N ALA A 129 2.69 -8.19 -12.64
CA ALA A 129 3.48 -8.96 -13.62
C ALA A 129 4.67 -9.73 -13.02
N SER A 130 5.07 -9.46 -11.79
CA SER A 130 6.25 -10.05 -11.14
C SER A 130 5.94 -10.86 -9.88
N GLY A 131 4.66 -11.03 -9.52
CA GLY A 131 4.27 -11.78 -8.32
C GLY A 131 2.99 -11.28 -7.69
N HIS A 132 2.87 -11.43 -6.37
CA HIS A 132 1.68 -10.99 -5.63
C HIS A 132 2.05 -10.46 -4.24
N ASP A 133 1.16 -9.64 -3.71
CA ASP A 133 1.31 -8.97 -2.42
C ASP A 133 0.06 -9.18 -1.57
N VAL A 134 0.27 -9.49 -0.30
CA VAL A 134 -0.78 -9.56 0.71
C VAL A 134 -0.47 -8.53 1.78
N SER A 135 -1.41 -7.66 2.08
CA SER A 135 -1.22 -6.62 3.09
C SER A 135 -2.35 -6.59 4.12
N VAL A 136 -1.99 -6.23 5.34
CA VAL A 136 -2.93 -5.96 6.42
C VAL A 136 -2.56 -4.63 7.06
N VAL A 137 -3.54 -3.76 7.28
CA VAL A 137 -3.32 -2.47 7.92
C VAL A 137 -4.34 -2.23 9.02
N LEU A 138 -3.86 -1.74 10.15
CA LEU A 138 -4.66 -1.21 11.24
C LEU A 138 -4.57 0.31 11.24
N SER A 139 -5.71 0.98 11.18
CA SER A 139 -5.83 2.43 11.18
C SER A 139 -6.46 2.94 12.47
N LYS A 140 -5.97 4.07 12.97
CA LYS A 140 -6.55 4.78 14.10
C LYS A 140 -6.79 6.24 13.75
N SER A 141 -8.04 6.69 13.78
CA SER A 141 -8.37 8.11 13.65
C SER A 141 -7.89 8.88 14.87
N ILE A 142 -7.03 9.87 14.63
CA ILE A 142 -6.54 10.82 15.65
C ILE A 142 -7.49 12.01 15.74
N THR A 143 -7.88 12.53 14.56
CA THR A 143 -8.90 13.58 14.40
C THR A 143 -9.86 13.17 13.28
N SER A 144 -10.83 14.04 12.93
CA SER A 144 -11.68 13.81 11.75
C SER A 144 -10.90 13.69 10.45
N ASN A 145 -9.76 14.39 10.37
CA ASN A 145 -8.99 14.54 9.14
C ASN A 145 -7.60 13.84 9.17
N ILE A 146 -7.20 13.31 10.33
CA ILE A 146 -5.89 12.68 10.50
C ILE A 146 -6.06 11.29 11.07
N SER A 147 -5.39 10.31 10.50
CA SER A 147 -5.26 8.96 11.07
C SER A 147 -3.80 8.49 11.04
N ALA A 148 -3.47 7.62 11.99
CA ALA A 148 -2.23 6.85 11.99
C ALA A 148 -2.53 5.44 11.51
N ASP A 149 -1.62 4.89 10.71
CA ASP A 149 -1.75 3.58 10.09
C ASP A 149 -0.51 2.75 10.41
N LEU A 150 -0.74 1.49 10.77
CA LEU A 150 0.29 0.48 10.96
C LEU A 150 0.02 -0.65 9.99
N GLY A 151 0.94 -0.89 9.08
CA GLY A 151 0.82 -1.88 8.02
C GLY A 151 1.86 -2.98 8.11
N TYR A 152 1.48 -4.15 7.60
CA TYR A 152 2.37 -5.25 7.31
C TYR A 152 2.02 -5.85 5.95
N SER A 153 3.02 -6.07 5.11
CA SER A 153 2.87 -6.67 3.79
C SER A 153 3.83 -7.82 3.62
N TRP A 154 3.31 -8.88 3.03
CA TRP A 154 4.09 -9.99 2.51
C TRP A 154 4.08 -9.91 0.99
N ILE A 155 5.26 -9.88 0.40
CA ILE A 155 5.52 -9.58 -0.99
C ILE A 155 6.22 -10.80 -1.59
N SER A 156 5.55 -11.53 -2.44
CA SER A 156 6.11 -12.67 -3.16
C SER A 156 6.46 -12.29 -4.58
N ARG A 157 7.64 -12.69 -5.04
CA ARG A 157 8.13 -12.39 -6.39
C ARG A 157 8.57 -13.69 -7.09
N ASP A 158 8.10 -13.90 -8.31
CA ASP A 158 8.33 -15.13 -9.08
C ASP A 158 9.82 -15.46 -9.32
N ALA A 159 10.67 -14.43 -9.39
CA ALA A 159 12.10 -14.57 -9.71
C ALA A 159 13.04 -14.10 -8.59
N LEU A 160 12.53 -13.69 -7.45
CA LEU A 160 13.30 -13.13 -6.33
C LEU A 160 12.87 -13.78 -5.01
N ALA A 161 13.68 -13.59 -3.97
CA ALA A 161 13.31 -14.00 -2.61
C ALA A 161 12.10 -13.17 -2.11
N ASP A 162 11.25 -13.80 -1.32
CA ASP A 162 10.11 -13.15 -0.67
C ASP A 162 10.56 -12.02 0.23
N GLN A 163 9.72 -11.02 0.35
CA GLN A 163 9.99 -9.82 1.13
C GLN A 163 8.88 -9.58 2.14
N ASN A 164 9.24 -9.01 3.27
CA ASN A 164 8.32 -8.59 4.32
C ASN A 164 8.51 -7.10 4.56
N GLN A 165 7.41 -6.37 4.67
CA GLN A 165 7.43 -4.93 4.82
C GLN A 165 6.55 -4.50 5.99
N TRP A 166 7.11 -3.68 6.89
CA TRP A 166 6.37 -2.94 7.90
C TRP A 166 6.25 -1.49 7.48
N SER A 167 5.10 -0.89 7.73
CA SER A 167 4.89 0.53 7.50
C SER A 167 4.23 1.22 8.69
N LEU A 168 4.61 2.46 8.93
CA LEU A 168 3.98 3.37 9.89
C LEU A 168 3.69 4.67 9.19
N GLY A 169 2.42 5.02 9.04
CA GLY A 169 1.97 6.15 8.23
C GLY A 169 1.12 7.16 8.99
N LEU A 170 1.09 8.36 8.45
CA LEU A 170 0.11 9.39 8.78
C LEU A 170 -0.66 9.74 7.51
N ARG A 171 -1.98 9.70 7.62
CA ARG A 171 -2.90 9.98 6.53
C ARG A 171 -3.71 11.22 6.82
N PHE A 172 -3.75 12.12 5.85
CA PHE A 172 -4.46 13.39 5.86
C PHE A 172 -5.61 13.34 4.86
N LYS A 173 -6.83 13.56 5.32
CA LYS A 173 -8.08 13.54 4.55
C LYS A 173 -8.54 14.96 4.24
N PHE A 174 -9.12 15.17 3.06
CA PHE A 174 -9.67 16.46 2.62
C PHE A 174 -10.89 16.29 1.70
#